data_a7907f2f516a0612c1ce9ddf01f7cdb9
#
_entry.id   a7907f2f516a0612c1ce9ddf01f7cdb9
#
_cell.length_a   1.000
_cell.length_b   1.000
_cell.length_c   1.000
_cell.angle_alpha   90.00
_cell.angle_beta   90.00
_cell.angle_gamma   90.00
#
_symmetry.space_group_name_H-M   'P 1'
#
loop_
_entity.id
_entity.type
_entity.pdbx_description
1 polymer ?
#
loop_
_entity_poly.entity_id
_entity_poly.type
_entity_poly.pdbx_seq_one_letter_code
_entity_poly.pdbx_strand_id
1 'polypeptide(L)'
;MVRILIASIVKRYDRLLSPFIFGESMTKETKSESMPGKETVSFQCVDAIEISLFIEKEGLGFYEKAVKNVSDPRVKDMFTRLAEEERDHIQTLQTKVRFLQPAISGKGKSRRHLDLFVINELKGKIFPASETKPAQNFTSDMEALEFGIESERRSIEVLSSLLENEKKLDVKAIFSHLMVEEKKHLALLEDLKKKI
;
A
#
# COMPACT_ATOMS: atom_id res chain seq x y z
N MET A 1 -27.06 -4.10 0.89
CA MET A 1 -26.06 -5.15 1.10
C MET A 1 -24.62 -4.73 0.80
N VAL A 2 -24.36 -3.90 -0.20
CA VAL A 2 -23.00 -3.45 -0.59
C VAL A 2 -22.29 -2.60 0.49
N ARG A 3 -23.00 -1.75 1.22
CA ARG A 3 -22.44 -0.95 2.35
C ARG A 3 -21.88 -1.78 3.49
N ILE A 4 -22.44 -2.97 3.72
CA ILE A 4 -22.01 -3.87 4.82
C ILE A 4 -20.69 -4.56 4.48
N LEU A 5 -20.43 -4.83 3.21
CA LEU A 5 -19.21 -5.52 2.77
C LEU A 5 -17.99 -4.57 2.75
N ILE A 6 -18.18 -3.32 2.32
CA ILE A 6 -17.15 -2.27 2.37
C ILE A 6 -16.81 -1.96 3.83
N ALA A 7 -17.81 -1.85 4.71
CA ALA A 7 -17.60 -1.68 6.14
C ALA A 7 -16.90 -2.90 6.79
N SER A 8 -17.08 -4.11 6.25
CA SER A 8 -16.39 -5.32 6.71
C SER A 8 -14.92 -5.35 6.32
N ILE A 9 -14.58 -4.87 5.12
CA ILE A 9 -13.18 -4.74 4.66
C ILE A 9 -12.48 -3.65 5.47
N VAL A 10 -13.06 -2.47 5.61
CA VAL A 10 -12.51 -1.36 6.41
C VAL A 10 -12.39 -1.75 7.88
N LYS A 11 -13.44 -2.31 8.51
CA LYS A 11 -13.37 -2.82 9.89
C LYS A 11 -12.39 -3.97 10.11
N ARG A 12 -12.07 -4.73 9.07
CA ARG A 12 -11.11 -5.82 9.16
C ARG A 12 -9.68 -5.29 9.24
N TYR A 13 -9.37 -4.24 8.49
CA TYR A 13 -8.07 -3.55 8.59
C TYR A 13 -7.95 -2.78 9.93
N ASP A 14 -9.01 -2.13 10.41
CA ASP A 14 -9.02 -1.45 11.72
C ASP A 14 -8.88 -2.43 12.90
N ARG A 15 -9.40 -3.67 12.78
CA ARG A 15 -9.29 -4.68 13.84
C ARG A 15 -7.90 -5.32 13.92
N LEU A 16 -7.10 -5.25 12.84
CA LEU A 16 -5.70 -5.69 12.81
C LEU A 16 -4.74 -4.64 13.41
N LEU A 17 -5.26 -3.42 13.72
CA LEU A 17 -4.52 -2.32 14.36
C LEU A 17 -4.56 -2.37 15.90
N SER A 18 -5.19 -3.37 16.52
CA SER A 18 -5.21 -3.52 17.98
C SER A 18 -3.94 -4.21 18.48
N PRO A 19 -3.26 -3.71 19.53
CA PRO A 19 -1.94 -4.17 19.93
C PRO A 19 -2.00 -5.55 20.60
N PHE A 20 -1.19 -6.48 20.14
CA PHE A 20 -0.86 -7.70 20.87
C PHE A 20 0.21 -7.38 21.92
N ILE A 21 -0.20 -7.41 23.19
CA ILE A 21 0.68 -7.31 24.37
C ILE A 21 0.83 -8.71 24.97
N PHE A 22 2.05 -9.02 25.40
CA PHE A 22 2.52 -10.15 26.23
C PHE A 22 2.54 -11.53 25.54
N GLY A 23 3.61 -12.23 25.43
CA GLY A 23 4.72 -12.55 26.35
C GLY A 23 4.56 -13.97 26.86
N GLU A 24 5.39 -14.91 26.38
CA GLU A 24 5.92 -15.96 27.24
C GLU A 24 7.04 -16.74 26.51
N SER A 25 8.10 -16.92 27.26
CA SER A 25 9.30 -17.66 26.96
C SER A 25 9.01 -19.17 27.01
N MET A 26 9.51 -19.94 26.02
CA MET A 26 9.93 -21.32 26.30
C MET A 26 11.01 -21.81 25.32
N THR A 27 11.90 -22.52 25.87
CA THR A 27 13.22 -22.99 25.47
C THR A 27 13.23 -24.11 24.43
N LYS A 28 14.26 -24.07 23.58
CA LYS A 28 15.05 -25.11 22.93
C LYS A 28 14.38 -26.42 22.45
N GLU A 29 14.53 -26.64 21.12
CA GLU A 29 15.18 -27.84 20.61
C GLU A 29 15.68 -27.60 19.18
N THR A 30 16.97 -27.87 18.96
CA THR A 30 17.66 -27.76 17.69
C THR A 30 17.37 -28.99 16.84
N LYS A 31 16.60 -28.83 15.77
CA LYS A 31 16.65 -29.72 14.62
C LYS A 31 17.06 -28.90 13.40
N SER A 32 18.13 -29.31 12.73
CA SER A 32 18.57 -28.78 11.45
C SER A 32 17.49 -29.09 10.39
N GLU A 33 16.59 -28.16 10.15
CA GLU A 33 15.70 -28.20 9.01
C GLU A 33 16.34 -27.45 7.85
N SER A 34 16.44 -28.13 6.72
CA SER A 34 16.80 -27.56 5.42
C SER A 34 15.96 -26.32 5.16
N MET A 35 16.63 -25.22 4.80
CA MET A 35 15.99 -23.95 4.42
C MET A 35 14.86 -24.21 3.43
N PRO A 36 13.60 -23.86 3.74
CA PRO A 36 12.52 -23.99 2.79
C PRO A 36 12.83 -23.07 1.61
N GLY A 37 12.81 -23.63 0.41
CA GLY A 37 12.92 -22.86 -0.83
C GLY A 37 11.89 -21.72 -0.78
N LYS A 38 12.30 -20.54 -1.26
CA LYS A 38 11.46 -19.35 -1.35
C LYS A 38 10.18 -19.74 -2.09
N GLU A 39 9.10 -20.02 -1.35
CA GLU A 39 7.80 -20.27 -1.97
C GLU A 39 7.43 -19.02 -2.77
N THR A 40 7.37 -19.16 -4.08
CA THR A 40 6.93 -18.07 -4.95
C THR A 40 5.44 -17.88 -4.73
N VAL A 41 5.08 -16.77 -4.07
CA VAL A 41 3.69 -16.39 -3.86
C VAL A 41 3.04 -16.16 -5.22
N SER A 42 1.99 -16.91 -5.55
CA SER A 42 1.24 -16.74 -6.79
C SER A 42 -0.06 -15.99 -6.50
N PHE A 43 -0.15 -14.74 -6.92
CA PHE A 43 -1.33 -13.91 -6.76
C PHE A 43 -2.44 -14.26 -7.76
N GLN A 44 -3.70 -14.02 -7.38
CA GLN A 44 -4.83 -13.96 -8.29
C GLN A 44 -5.06 -12.49 -8.70
N CYS A 45 -5.82 -12.25 -9.76
CA CYS A 45 -6.17 -10.90 -10.20
C CYS A 45 -6.79 -10.06 -9.07
N VAL A 46 -7.63 -10.66 -8.23
CA VAL A 46 -8.24 -9.98 -7.10
C VAL A 46 -7.21 -9.65 -6.01
N ASP A 47 -6.24 -10.52 -5.77
CA ASP A 47 -5.17 -10.26 -4.79
C ASP A 47 -4.34 -9.06 -5.25
N ALA A 48 -4.03 -8.97 -6.54
CA ALA A 48 -3.32 -7.83 -7.12
C ALA A 48 -4.10 -6.51 -6.96
N ILE A 49 -5.41 -6.53 -7.15
CA ILE A 49 -6.25 -5.34 -6.95
C ILE A 49 -6.31 -4.97 -5.45
N GLU A 50 -6.39 -5.94 -4.53
CA GLU A 50 -6.41 -5.68 -3.09
C GLU A 50 -5.07 -5.12 -2.60
N ILE A 51 -3.93 -5.61 -3.12
CA ILE A 51 -2.59 -5.04 -2.87
C ILE A 51 -2.52 -3.61 -3.40
N SER A 52 -2.95 -3.37 -4.64
CA SER A 52 -2.99 -2.03 -5.21
C SER A 52 -3.85 -1.08 -4.39
N LEU A 53 -5.05 -1.51 -3.98
CA LEU A 53 -5.92 -0.73 -3.08
C LEU A 53 -5.27 -0.40 -1.74
N PHE A 54 -4.42 -1.28 -1.22
CA PHE A 54 -3.67 -1.00 0.00
C PHE A 54 -2.66 0.12 -0.23
N ILE A 55 -1.86 0.05 -1.29
CA ILE A 55 -0.85 1.06 -1.65
C ILE A 55 -1.49 2.43 -1.82
N GLU A 56 -2.53 2.55 -2.65
CA GLU A 56 -3.27 3.78 -2.91
C GLU A 56 -3.87 4.41 -1.64
N LYS A 57 -4.38 3.60 -0.71
CA LYS A 57 -4.92 4.09 0.56
C LYS A 57 -3.84 4.62 1.50
N GLU A 58 -2.68 4.01 1.53
CA GLU A 58 -1.54 4.52 2.29
C GLU A 58 -1.09 5.87 1.72
N GLY A 59 -1.00 6.00 0.38
CA GLY A 59 -0.70 7.24 -0.34
C GLY A 59 -1.72 8.34 -0.04
N LEU A 60 -3.00 8.06 -0.24
CA LEU A 60 -4.09 8.99 0.09
C LEU A 60 -4.00 9.46 1.54
N GLY A 61 -3.82 8.52 2.48
CA GLY A 61 -3.72 8.85 3.90
C GLY A 61 -2.52 9.73 4.24
N PHE A 62 -1.40 9.55 3.54
CA PHE A 62 -0.24 10.43 3.67
C PHE A 62 -0.53 11.83 3.11
N TYR A 63 -0.98 11.95 1.86
CA TYR A 63 -1.22 13.25 1.23
C TYR A 63 -2.29 14.07 1.94
N GLU A 64 -3.40 13.47 2.37
CA GLU A 64 -4.45 14.16 3.14
C GLU A 64 -3.95 14.72 4.49
N LYS A 65 -2.99 14.04 5.12
CA LYS A 65 -2.35 14.53 6.36
C LYS A 65 -1.34 15.62 6.05
N ALA A 66 -0.50 15.41 5.03
CA ALA A 66 0.55 16.35 4.65
C ALA A 66 -0.01 17.71 4.25
N VAL A 67 -1.11 17.76 3.48
CA VAL A 67 -1.83 19.01 3.12
C VAL A 67 -2.16 19.88 4.33
N LYS A 68 -2.43 19.29 5.49
CA LYS A 68 -2.81 20.02 6.72
C LYS A 68 -1.60 20.62 7.43
N ASN A 69 -0.39 20.17 7.11
CA ASN A 69 0.83 20.49 7.85
C ASN A 69 1.88 21.24 7.03
N VAL A 70 1.66 21.43 5.73
CA VAL A 70 2.53 22.21 4.85
C VAL A 70 2.02 23.63 4.71
N SER A 71 2.95 24.58 4.56
CA SER A 71 2.68 26.02 4.49
C SER A 71 2.88 26.60 3.10
N ASP A 72 3.85 26.09 2.30
CA ASP A 72 4.07 26.56 0.92
C ASP A 72 2.87 26.19 0.02
N PRO A 73 2.21 27.17 -0.60
CA PRO A 73 1.03 26.93 -1.43
C PRO A 73 1.30 25.91 -2.56
N ARG A 74 2.50 25.92 -3.15
CA ARG A 74 2.85 25.01 -4.25
C ARG A 74 2.93 23.55 -3.77
N VAL A 75 3.49 23.32 -2.58
CA VAL A 75 3.55 21.99 -1.96
C VAL A 75 2.15 21.54 -1.57
N LYS A 76 1.35 22.44 -1.01
CA LYS A 76 -0.03 22.18 -0.62
C LYS A 76 -0.90 21.80 -1.81
N ASP A 77 -0.82 22.56 -2.90
CA ASP A 77 -1.57 22.30 -4.13
C ASP A 77 -1.15 20.96 -4.76
N MET A 78 0.16 20.67 -4.76
CA MET A 78 0.66 19.38 -5.27
C MET A 78 0.11 18.21 -4.44
N PHE A 79 0.20 18.25 -3.12
CA PHE A 79 -0.32 17.18 -2.27
C PHE A 79 -1.84 17.06 -2.34
N THR A 80 -2.56 18.16 -2.51
CA THR A 80 -4.01 18.14 -2.73
C THR A 80 -4.34 17.40 -4.02
N ARG A 81 -3.64 17.73 -5.10
CA ARG A 81 -3.80 17.07 -6.40
C ARG A 81 -3.49 15.57 -6.31
N LEU A 82 -2.37 15.18 -5.68
CA LEU A 82 -2.02 13.77 -5.53
C LEU A 82 -3.07 13.03 -4.69
N ALA A 83 -3.57 13.62 -3.61
CA ALA A 83 -4.66 13.03 -2.82
C ALA A 83 -5.95 12.82 -3.64
N GLU A 84 -6.25 13.69 -4.60
CA GLU A 84 -7.39 13.54 -5.51
C GLU A 84 -7.14 12.40 -6.52
N GLU A 85 -5.94 12.32 -7.11
CA GLU A 85 -5.55 11.25 -8.03
C GLU A 85 -5.63 9.88 -7.34
N GLU A 86 -5.09 9.73 -6.11
CA GLU A 86 -5.21 8.50 -5.31
C GLU A 86 -6.68 8.10 -5.04
N ARG A 87 -7.53 9.07 -4.75
CA ARG A 87 -8.95 8.82 -4.51
C ARG A 87 -9.65 8.27 -5.75
N ASP A 88 -9.33 8.80 -6.92
CA ASP A 88 -9.87 8.34 -8.21
C ASP A 88 -9.37 6.94 -8.56
N HIS A 89 -8.09 6.65 -8.29
CA HIS A 89 -7.53 5.30 -8.45
C HIS A 89 -8.21 4.29 -7.54
N ILE A 90 -8.41 4.62 -6.25
CA ILE A 90 -9.16 3.78 -5.31
C ILE A 90 -10.58 3.49 -5.82
N GLN A 91 -11.30 4.48 -6.34
CA GLN A 91 -12.64 4.26 -6.88
C GLN A 91 -12.62 3.33 -8.10
N THR A 92 -11.64 3.51 -8.98
CA THR A 92 -11.44 2.67 -10.16
C THR A 92 -11.16 1.21 -9.77
N LEU A 93 -10.24 0.99 -8.84
CA LEU A 93 -9.89 -0.34 -8.33
C LEU A 93 -11.07 -1.00 -7.61
N GLN A 94 -11.80 -0.26 -6.79
CA GLN A 94 -13.01 -0.76 -6.11
C GLN A 94 -14.09 -1.19 -7.10
N THR A 95 -14.25 -0.47 -8.20
CA THR A 95 -15.18 -0.83 -9.27
C THR A 95 -14.75 -2.14 -9.93
N LYS A 96 -13.46 -2.32 -10.23
CA LYS A 96 -12.93 -3.58 -10.77
C LYS A 96 -13.18 -4.77 -9.82
N VAL A 97 -12.96 -4.60 -8.50
CA VAL A 97 -13.29 -5.65 -7.51
C VAL A 97 -14.74 -6.07 -7.56
N ARG A 98 -15.67 -5.12 -7.71
CA ARG A 98 -17.12 -5.44 -7.79
C ARG A 98 -17.46 -6.32 -9.00
N PHE A 99 -16.82 -6.08 -10.13
CA PHE A 99 -17.02 -6.90 -11.33
C PHE A 99 -16.44 -8.31 -11.19
N LEU A 100 -15.37 -8.49 -10.41
CA LEU A 100 -14.71 -9.78 -10.22
C LEU A 100 -15.34 -10.62 -9.09
N GLN A 101 -16.16 -10.03 -8.22
CA GLN A 101 -16.77 -10.71 -7.08
C GLN A 101 -17.55 -12.00 -7.41
N PRO A 102 -18.32 -12.10 -8.49
CA PRO A 102 -19.01 -13.34 -8.82
C PRO A 102 -18.09 -14.53 -9.06
N ALA A 103 -16.85 -14.28 -9.52
CA ALA A 103 -15.86 -15.32 -9.78
C ALA A 103 -15.11 -15.78 -8.52
N ILE A 104 -15.21 -15.03 -7.40
CA ILE A 104 -14.44 -15.24 -6.16
C ILE A 104 -15.21 -16.08 -5.13
N SER A 105 -16.51 -16.26 -5.31
CA SER A 105 -17.42 -16.95 -4.37
C SER A 105 -17.10 -18.44 -4.20
N GLY A 106 -15.95 -18.79 -3.63
CA GLY A 106 -15.56 -20.18 -3.38
C GLY A 106 -14.15 -20.41 -2.80
N LYS A 107 -13.29 -19.40 -2.68
CA LYS A 107 -11.87 -19.60 -2.36
C LYS A 107 -11.43 -18.96 -1.04
N GLY A 108 -11.86 -19.54 0.09
CA GLY A 108 -11.49 -19.05 1.44
C GLY A 108 -10.01 -19.18 1.84
N LYS A 109 -9.21 -19.99 1.13
CA LYS A 109 -7.78 -20.21 1.47
C LYS A 109 -6.83 -19.12 0.97
N SER A 110 -7.14 -18.43 -0.13
CA SER A 110 -6.31 -17.37 -0.72
C SER A 110 -6.23 -16.12 0.18
N ARG A 111 -7.31 -15.79 0.87
CA ARG A 111 -7.43 -14.56 1.66
C ARG A 111 -6.47 -14.45 2.85
N ARG A 112 -6.26 -15.53 3.60
CA ARG A 112 -5.32 -15.53 4.75
C ARG A 112 -3.89 -15.26 4.32
N HIS A 113 -3.48 -15.77 3.17
CA HIS A 113 -2.14 -15.58 2.62
C HIS A 113 -1.91 -14.12 2.20
N LEU A 114 -2.90 -13.50 1.58
CA LEU A 114 -2.86 -12.09 1.20
C LEU A 114 -2.79 -11.16 2.43
N ASP A 115 -3.64 -11.42 3.45
CA ASP A 115 -3.63 -10.63 4.69
C ASP A 115 -2.24 -10.66 5.36
N LEU A 116 -1.59 -11.83 5.41
CA LEU A 116 -0.23 -11.97 5.96
C LEU A 116 0.81 -11.26 5.09
N PHE A 117 0.71 -11.35 3.76
CA PHE A 117 1.60 -10.64 2.85
C PHE A 117 1.51 -9.13 3.05
N VAL A 118 0.30 -8.56 3.07
CA VAL A 118 0.09 -7.13 3.29
C VAL A 118 0.68 -6.69 4.64
N ILE A 119 0.44 -7.45 5.71
CA ILE A 119 0.95 -7.11 7.04
C ILE A 119 2.47 -7.17 7.10
N ASN A 120 3.08 -8.24 6.57
CA ASN A 120 4.50 -8.49 6.74
C ASN A 120 5.37 -7.74 5.73
N GLU A 121 4.88 -7.59 4.50
CA GLU A 121 5.68 -7.09 3.38
C GLU A 121 5.35 -5.66 2.96
N LEU A 122 4.15 -5.15 3.22
CA LEU A 122 3.73 -3.84 2.74
C LEU A 122 3.52 -2.82 3.85
N LYS A 123 2.84 -3.21 4.93
CA LYS A 123 2.46 -2.29 6.00
C LYS A 123 3.67 -1.61 6.63
N GLY A 124 3.68 -0.28 6.63
CA GLY A 124 4.75 0.54 7.19
C GLY A 124 6.05 0.56 6.39
N LYS A 125 6.13 -0.17 5.25
CA LYS A 125 7.31 -0.17 4.40
C LYS A 125 7.23 0.86 3.27
N ILE A 126 6.06 1.08 2.70
CA ILE A 126 5.85 2.00 1.59
C ILE A 126 5.73 3.43 2.13
N PHE A 127 4.67 3.69 2.87
CA PHE A 127 4.52 4.93 3.62
C PHE A 127 4.85 4.61 5.08
N PRO A 128 6.08 4.85 5.56
CA PRO A 128 6.45 4.55 6.94
C PRO A 128 5.51 5.31 7.84
N ALA A 129 4.50 4.56 8.29
CA ALA A 129 3.42 5.10 9.06
C ALA A 129 3.96 5.81 10.28
N SER A 130 3.31 6.83 10.62
CA SER A 130 2.92 7.29 11.95
C SER A 130 3.59 6.69 13.21
N GLU A 131 4.34 5.61 13.15
CA GLU A 131 5.03 5.02 14.30
C GLU A 131 6.42 5.61 14.53
N THR A 132 7.12 6.05 13.49
CA THR A 132 8.47 6.66 13.64
C THR A 132 8.47 8.18 13.46
N LYS A 133 7.63 8.72 12.58
CA LYS A 133 7.33 10.16 12.45
C LYS A 133 5.91 10.29 11.89
N PRO A 134 4.93 10.66 12.71
CA PRO A 134 3.60 10.96 12.18
C PRO A 134 3.69 12.09 11.14
N ALA A 135 2.94 11.97 10.05
CA ALA A 135 2.83 13.01 9.02
C ALA A 135 2.41 14.40 9.58
N GLN A 136 2.16 14.48 10.88
CA GLN A 136 1.83 15.69 11.63
C GLN A 136 3.07 16.43 12.18
N ASN A 137 4.29 15.90 12.02
CA ASN A 137 5.50 16.41 12.66
C ASN A 137 6.63 16.70 11.66
N PHE A 138 6.31 17.07 10.42
CA PHE A 138 7.32 17.60 9.51
C PHE A 138 7.80 18.96 10.03
N THR A 139 9.12 19.16 10.07
CA THR A 139 9.75 20.39 10.51
C THR A 139 9.77 21.44 9.40
N SER A 140 9.54 21.04 8.15
CA SER A 140 9.50 21.90 6.97
C SER A 140 8.71 21.26 5.82
N ASP A 141 8.27 22.12 4.90
CA ASP A 141 7.61 21.68 3.65
C ASP A 141 8.55 20.83 2.78
N MET A 142 9.86 21.12 2.81
CA MET A 142 10.87 20.32 2.12
C MET A 142 10.96 18.91 2.69
N GLU A 143 10.93 18.75 4.02
CA GLU A 143 10.92 17.42 4.66
C GLU A 143 9.67 16.62 4.27
N ALA A 144 8.50 17.27 4.23
CA ALA A 144 7.27 16.62 3.79
C ALA A 144 7.35 16.16 2.33
N LEU A 145 7.92 17.00 1.46
CA LEU A 145 8.12 16.70 0.05
C LEU A 145 9.11 15.54 -0.17
N GLU A 146 10.23 15.55 0.56
CA GLU A 146 11.22 14.46 0.51
C GLU A 146 10.64 13.14 0.99
N PHE A 147 9.81 13.19 2.01
CA PHE A 147 9.11 11.99 2.50
C PHE A 147 8.14 11.43 1.45
N GLY A 148 7.38 12.30 0.76
CA GLY A 148 6.53 11.88 -0.35
C GLY A 148 7.35 11.22 -1.47
N ILE A 149 8.43 11.86 -1.92
CA ILE A 149 9.34 11.32 -2.94
C ILE A 149 9.85 9.93 -2.55
N GLU A 150 10.30 9.76 -1.32
CA GLU A 150 10.82 8.48 -0.84
C GLU A 150 9.73 7.40 -0.76
N SER A 151 8.52 7.79 -0.40
CA SER A 151 7.38 6.86 -0.33
C SER A 151 6.99 6.35 -1.73
N GLU A 152 6.94 7.24 -2.73
CA GLU A 152 6.71 6.85 -4.12
C GLU A 152 7.79 5.90 -4.66
N ARG A 153 9.07 6.17 -4.33
CA ARG A 153 10.17 5.26 -4.70
C ARG A 153 9.99 3.87 -4.11
N ARG A 154 9.59 3.78 -2.85
CA ARG A 154 9.33 2.49 -2.19
C ARG A 154 8.14 1.75 -2.79
N SER A 155 7.07 2.48 -3.13
CA SER A 155 5.94 1.91 -3.86
C SER A 155 6.40 1.29 -5.18
N ILE A 156 7.20 2.01 -5.97
CA ILE A 156 7.77 1.52 -7.24
C ILE A 156 8.68 0.30 -7.01
N GLU A 157 9.52 0.29 -5.99
CA GLU A 157 10.38 -0.85 -5.65
C GLU A 157 9.58 -2.10 -5.29
N VAL A 158 8.54 -1.95 -4.47
CA VAL A 158 7.63 -3.04 -4.11
C VAL A 158 6.94 -3.59 -5.36
N LEU A 159 6.37 -2.72 -6.19
CA LEU A 159 5.68 -3.12 -7.41
C LEU A 159 6.65 -3.80 -8.41
N SER A 160 7.89 -3.32 -8.52
CA SER A 160 8.92 -3.96 -9.33
C SER A 160 9.23 -5.37 -8.84
N SER A 161 9.37 -5.56 -7.53
CA SER A 161 9.60 -6.89 -6.92
C SER A 161 8.43 -7.84 -7.14
N LEU A 162 7.18 -7.35 -7.08
CA LEU A 162 5.99 -8.14 -7.37
C LEU A 162 5.92 -8.57 -8.84
N LEU A 163 6.33 -7.69 -9.76
CA LEU A 163 6.33 -7.94 -11.19
C LEU A 163 7.42 -8.93 -11.64
N GLU A 164 8.57 -8.92 -10.98
CA GLU A 164 9.76 -9.69 -11.37
C GLU A 164 9.47 -11.20 -11.47
N ASN A 165 8.71 -11.73 -10.53
CA ASN A 165 8.42 -13.17 -10.43
C ASN A 165 6.99 -13.54 -10.88
N GLU A 166 6.15 -12.58 -11.22
CA GLU A 166 4.78 -12.85 -11.62
C GLU A 166 4.72 -13.35 -13.08
N LYS A 167 3.93 -14.39 -13.32
CA LYS A 167 3.76 -15.02 -14.63
C LYS A 167 2.39 -14.73 -15.28
N LYS A 168 1.39 -14.41 -14.47
CA LYS A 168 0.02 -14.18 -14.93
C LYS A 168 -0.10 -12.78 -15.55
N LEU A 169 -0.55 -12.72 -16.78
CA LEU A 169 -0.65 -11.47 -17.54
C LEU A 169 -1.64 -10.46 -16.96
N ASP A 170 -2.75 -10.93 -16.40
CA ASP A 170 -3.75 -10.12 -15.74
C ASP A 170 -3.23 -9.47 -14.46
N VAL A 171 -2.49 -10.22 -13.63
CA VAL A 171 -1.82 -9.71 -12.44
C VAL A 171 -0.72 -8.71 -12.82
N LYS A 172 0.11 -9.05 -13.82
CA LYS A 172 1.12 -8.13 -14.36
C LYS A 172 0.53 -6.82 -14.84
N ALA A 173 -0.59 -6.89 -15.56
CA ALA A 173 -1.24 -5.69 -16.09
C ALA A 173 -1.68 -4.73 -14.96
N ILE A 174 -2.20 -5.28 -13.84
CA ILE A 174 -2.63 -4.49 -12.69
C ILE A 174 -1.44 -3.78 -12.04
N PHE A 175 -0.39 -4.53 -11.67
CA PHE A 175 0.78 -3.95 -11.03
C PHE A 175 1.56 -3.00 -11.95
N SER A 176 1.64 -3.30 -13.26
CA SER A 176 2.31 -2.40 -14.21
C SER A 176 1.55 -1.10 -14.38
N HIS A 177 0.22 -1.13 -14.37
CA HIS A 177 -0.59 0.09 -14.42
C HIS A 177 -0.33 0.96 -13.19
N LEU A 178 -0.43 0.39 -12.00
CA LEU A 178 -0.15 1.12 -10.77
C LEU A 178 1.27 1.70 -10.78
N MET A 179 2.28 0.90 -11.14
CA MET A 179 3.67 1.38 -11.21
C MET A 179 3.86 2.57 -12.18
N VAL A 180 3.06 2.69 -13.23
CA VAL A 180 3.10 3.85 -14.13
C VAL A 180 2.56 5.10 -13.44
N GLU A 181 1.49 4.97 -12.65
CA GLU A 181 0.93 6.10 -11.90
C GLU A 181 1.90 6.57 -10.80
N GLU A 182 2.48 5.65 -10.00
CA GLU A 182 3.50 5.98 -8.99
C GLU A 182 4.72 6.70 -9.58
N LYS A 183 5.17 6.28 -10.77
CA LYS A 183 6.25 6.98 -11.49
C LYS A 183 5.86 8.41 -11.92
N LYS A 184 4.60 8.66 -12.25
CA LYS A 184 4.12 10.02 -12.55
C LYS A 184 4.10 10.88 -11.28
N HIS A 185 3.60 10.34 -10.17
CA HIS A 185 3.59 11.01 -8.87
C HIS A 185 5.02 11.37 -8.45
N LEU A 186 5.95 10.43 -8.52
CA LEU A 186 7.37 10.66 -8.22
C LEU A 186 7.94 11.80 -9.09
N ALA A 187 7.69 11.77 -10.40
CA ALA A 187 8.20 12.79 -11.32
C ALA A 187 7.64 14.18 -10.99
N LEU A 188 6.36 14.30 -10.64
CA LEU A 188 5.72 15.54 -10.23
C LEU A 188 6.34 16.11 -8.95
N LEU A 189 6.58 15.26 -7.95
CA LEU A 189 7.19 15.66 -6.67
C LEU A 189 8.66 16.08 -6.87
N GLU A 190 9.43 15.34 -7.66
CA GLU A 190 10.84 15.66 -7.97
C GLU A 190 10.95 16.97 -8.78
N ASP A 191 10.02 17.23 -9.69
CA ASP A 191 9.99 18.49 -10.45
C ASP A 191 9.62 19.68 -9.56
N LEU A 192 8.66 19.50 -8.65
CA LEU A 192 8.34 20.54 -7.64
C LEU A 192 9.55 20.80 -6.74
N LYS A 193 10.24 19.76 -6.26
CA LYS A 193 11.43 19.90 -5.40
C LYS A 193 12.52 20.76 -6.03
N LYS A 194 12.68 20.74 -7.35
CA LYS A 194 13.66 21.56 -8.06
C LYS A 194 13.27 23.05 -8.16
N LYS A 195 11.99 23.36 -7.92
CA LYS A 195 11.41 24.71 -8.12
C LYS A 195 11.23 25.49 -6.82
N ILE A 196 11.43 24.85 -5.68
CA ILE A 196 11.31 25.45 -4.34
C ILE A 196 12.65 25.48 -3.64
#